data_d0745f6622480fd495684f07376b9bd2
#
_entry.id   d0745f6622480fd495684f07376b9bd2
#
_cell.length_a   1.000
_cell.length_b   1.000
_cell.length_c   1.000
_cell.angle_alpha   90.00
_cell.angle_beta   90.00
_cell.angle_gamma   90.00
#
_symmetry.space_group_name_H-M   'P 1'
#
loop_
_entity.id
_entity.type
_entity.pdbx_description
1 polymer ?
#
loop_
_entity_poly.entity_id
_entity_poly.type
_entity_poly.pdbx_seq_one_letter_code
_entity_poly.pdbx_strand_id
1 'polypeptide(L)'
;MFRITDFLLSEGKEANNKGVRLVILTGKKDLHHPNNLYKTAGKFVEKCKERGIKYFVAYSDSCYIAKKEDEDKWFIYNSGDEKGFEINKENTVILTRKSVANLQFSLDTLSQIEKRDIYVINSRDCIEKCNDKYRTILLLNDAGVQCPKTALVADQEMLDIAIDKVGGRFPVVMKTISGSKGIGVFKAESIESLKSTLQAIWKMNPATEILMQEYIGSDGDIRVHVLGDKVIGAMKRLRISGDFRSNYSLGSEIEKIKLTDEQKEMAILASKAVGGIWTGVDIIQSGKQNYVIEVNSSPGTEGIEKITGKDIVGKVLDYITDRNKWVKQTREIGYIETITIEGFG
;
A
#
# COMPACT_ATOMS: atom_id res chain seq x y z
N MET A 1 24.36 -25.26 5.60
CA MET A 1 23.65 -24.43 6.58
C MET A 1 24.10 -23.00 6.33
N PHE A 2 23.37 -22.25 5.48
CA PHE A 2 23.69 -20.85 5.17
C PHE A 2 23.32 -19.99 6.38
N ARG A 3 24.25 -19.20 6.89
CA ARG A 3 24.01 -18.27 8.00
C ARG A 3 23.14 -17.11 7.51
N ILE A 4 22.10 -16.78 8.25
CA ILE A 4 21.19 -15.65 7.99
C ILE A 4 21.93 -14.31 7.83
N THR A 5 23.13 -14.19 8.42
CA THR A 5 24.01 -13.03 8.33
C THR A 5 24.52 -12.72 6.92
N ASP A 6 24.62 -13.71 6.03
CA ASP A 6 25.14 -13.50 4.67
C ASP A 6 24.10 -12.84 3.73
N PHE A 7 22.83 -12.75 4.16
CA PHE A 7 21.75 -12.12 3.42
C PHE A 7 21.54 -10.63 3.74
N LEU A 8 22.10 -10.15 4.85
CA LEU A 8 21.76 -8.86 5.42
C LEU A 8 22.67 -7.72 4.97
N LEU A 9 23.90 -7.98 4.60
CA LEU A 9 24.88 -6.98 4.19
C LEU A 9 25.59 -7.45 2.93
N SER A 10 25.33 -6.85 1.77
CA SER A 10 26.19 -7.03 0.61
C SER A 10 26.93 -5.73 0.32
N GLU A 11 28.26 -5.79 0.38
CA GLU A 11 29.10 -4.78 -0.25
C GLU A 11 29.16 -5.10 -1.74
N GLY A 12 28.25 -4.50 -2.51
CA GLY A 12 28.25 -4.61 -3.97
C GLY A 12 29.43 -3.86 -4.58
N LYS A 13 30.01 -4.42 -5.65
CA LYS A 13 30.99 -3.71 -6.49
C LYS A 13 30.38 -2.39 -6.96
N GLU A 14 31.16 -1.31 -6.89
CA GLU A 14 30.78 0.02 -7.35
C GLU A 14 30.36 0.00 -8.84
N ALA A 15 29.08 -0.12 -9.05
CA ALA A 15 28.45 0.18 -10.34
C ALA A 15 27.80 1.55 -10.22
N ASN A 16 27.73 2.29 -11.31
CA ASN A 16 27.34 3.69 -11.55
C ASN A 16 26.03 4.19 -10.90
N ASN A 17 25.68 3.76 -9.70
CA ASN A 17 24.41 3.95 -8.97
C ASN A 17 24.38 5.19 -8.06
N LYS A 18 25.18 6.22 -8.35
CA LYS A 18 25.17 7.49 -7.60
C LYS A 18 25.25 7.36 -6.07
N GLY A 19 25.74 6.22 -5.52
CA GLY A 19 25.88 5.96 -4.10
C GLY A 19 24.56 5.82 -3.34
N VAL A 20 23.44 5.50 -4.00
CA VAL A 20 22.14 5.29 -3.33
C VAL A 20 22.18 4.01 -2.49
N ARG A 21 21.64 4.10 -1.28
CA ARG A 21 21.45 2.99 -0.34
C ARG A 21 19.96 2.71 -0.18
N LEU A 22 19.56 1.46 -0.29
CA LEU A 22 18.17 1.05 -0.17
C LEU A 22 17.92 0.29 1.12
N VAL A 23 17.00 0.76 1.95
CA VAL A 23 16.46 -0.04 3.05
C VAL A 23 15.11 -0.60 2.62
N ILE A 24 14.98 -1.92 2.62
CA ILE A 24 13.72 -2.62 2.32
C ILE A 24 13.06 -2.96 3.67
N LEU A 25 12.06 -2.17 4.05
CA LEU A 25 11.29 -2.38 5.28
C LEU A 25 10.15 -3.36 5.01
N THR A 26 10.24 -4.58 5.54
CA THR A 26 9.33 -5.68 5.22
C THR A 26 9.16 -6.65 6.40
N GLY A 27 8.11 -7.47 6.40
CA GLY A 27 7.94 -8.53 7.38
C GLY A 27 8.84 -9.75 7.11
N LYS A 28 9.32 -10.43 8.15
CA LYS A 28 10.10 -11.68 8.02
C LYS A 28 9.40 -12.72 7.12
N LYS A 29 8.09 -12.87 7.27
CA LYS A 29 7.28 -13.81 6.47
C LYS A 29 7.20 -13.44 4.99
N ASP A 30 7.48 -12.21 4.62
CA ASP A 30 7.43 -11.75 3.23
C ASP A 30 8.72 -12.08 2.46
N LEU A 31 9.80 -12.43 3.15
CA LEU A 31 11.06 -12.89 2.55
C LEU A 31 11.16 -14.41 2.44
N HIS A 32 10.56 -15.14 3.39
CA HIS A 32 10.80 -16.59 3.57
C HIS A 32 9.48 -17.37 3.51
N HIS A 33 8.78 -17.38 2.38
CA HIS A 33 7.63 -18.25 2.22
C HIS A 33 8.06 -19.57 1.55
N PRO A 34 7.83 -20.75 2.17
CA PRO A 34 8.34 -22.04 1.68
C PRO A 34 7.85 -22.42 0.27
N ASN A 35 6.75 -21.88 -0.19
CA ASN A 35 6.15 -22.18 -1.51
C ASN A 35 6.24 -21.02 -2.51
N ASN A 36 6.92 -19.93 -2.19
CA ASN A 36 7.01 -18.76 -3.07
C ASN A 36 8.45 -18.28 -3.07
N LEU A 37 9.17 -18.70 -4.07
CA LEU A 37 10.60 -18.43 -4.21
C LEU A 37 10.94 -16.94 -4.19
N TYR A 38 10.02 -16.03 -4.58
CA TYR A 38 10.34 -14.60 -4.64
C TYR A 38 9.11 -13.72 -4.51
N LYS A 39 8.65 -13.45 -3.29
CA LYS A 39 7.74 -12.33 -3.06
C LYS A 39 8.44 -11.03 -3.46
N THR A 40 7.69 -10.00 -3.76
CA THR A 40 8.19 -8.71 -4.27
C THR A 40 9.43 -8.19 -3.51
N ALA A 41 9.48 -8.34 -2.18
CA ALA A 41 10.66 -7.93 -1.37
C ALA A 41 11.92 -8.71 -1.75
N GLY A 42 11.83 -10.03 -1.95
CA GLY A 42 12.95 -10.86 -2.41
C GLY A 42 13.46 -10.46 -3.78
N LYS A 43 12.57 -10.12 -4.71
CA LYS A 43 12.96 -9.62 -6.05
C LYS A 43 13.74 -8.31 -5.97
N PHE A 44 13.40 -7.42 -5.04
CA PHE A 44 14.20 -6.21 -4.80
C PHE A 44 15.60 -6.55 -4.30
N VAL A 45 15.73 -7.50 -3.38
CA VAL A 45 17.03 -7.96 -2.88
C VAL A 45 17.90 -8.49 -4.02
N GLU A 46 17.34 -9.35 -4.87
CA GLU A 46 18.08 -9.91 -6.02
C GLU A 46 18.53 -8.82 -7.00
N LYS A 47 17.60 -7.95 -7.39
CA LYS A 47 17.93 -6.86 -8.31
C LYS A 47 18.91 -5.84 -7.72
N CYS A 48 18.91 -5.62 -6.41
CA CYS A 48 19.94 -4.82 -5.76
C CYS A 48 21.32 -5.47 -5.90
N LYS A 49 21.40 -6.81 -5.71
CA LYS A 49 22.64 -7.57 -5.94
C LYS A 49 23.11 -7.48 -7.38
N GLU A 50 22.21 -7.72 -8.33
CA GLU A 50 22.52 -7.66 -9.77
C GLU A 50 23.03 -6.26 -10.18
N ARG A 51 22.48 -5.20 -9.60
CA ARG A 51 22.80 -3.80 -9.95
C ARG A 51 23.89 -3.18 -9.08
N GLY A 52 24.45 -3.90 -8.12
CA GLY A 52 25.45 -3.38 -7.17
C GLY A 52 24.89 -2.25 -6.29
N ILE A 53 23.58 -2.23 -6.00
CA ILE A 53 22.97 -1.26 -5.09
C ILE A 53 23.19 -1.74 -3.66
N LYS A 54 23.78 -0.90 -2.81
CA LYS A 54 23.93 -1.18 -1.38
C LYS A 54 22.55 -1.23 -0.73
N TYR A 55 22.21 -2.33 -0.05
CA TYR A 55 20.89 -2.50 0.56
C TYR A 55 20.95 -3.08 1.97
N PHE A 56 19.89 -2.87 2.72
CA PHE A 56 19.62 -3.49 4.01
C PHE A 56 18.16 -3.93 4.07
N VAL A 57 17.90 -5.09 4.64
CA VAL A 57 16.55 -5.57 4.89
C VAL A 57 16.21 -5.33 6.35
N ALA A 58 15.30 -4.39 6.61
CA ALA A 58 14.79 -4.09 7.93
C ALA A 58 13.47 -4.85 8.17
N TYR A 59 13.37 -5.53 9.30
CA TYR A 59 12.16 -6.26 9.68
C TYR A 59 11.22 -5.34 10.44
N SER A 60 10.07 -5.05 9.85
CA SER A 60 9.08 -4.10 10.36
C SER A 60 8.59 -4.39 11.79
N ASP A 61 8.67 -5.64 12.23
CA ASP A 61 8.26 -6.08 13.57
C ASP A 61 9.40 -6.07 14.61
N SER A 62 10.63 -5.75 14.21
CA SER A 62 11.78 -5.85 15.10
C SER A 62 12.93 -4.89 14.76
N CYS A 63 12.75 -3.98 13.80
CA CYS A 63 13.75 -2.97 13.50
C CYS A 63 13.55 -1.70 14.34
N TYR A 64 14.64 -1.01 14.62
CA TYR A 64 14.64 0.28 15.28
C TYR A 64 15.74 1.17 14.72
N ILE A 65 15.66 2.46 14.95
CA ILE A 65 16.73 3.41 14.62
C ILE A 65 17.38 3.93 15.87
N ALA A 66 18.69 4.12 15.84
CA ALA A 66 19.46 4.71 16.90
C ALA A 66 20.55 5.64 16.35
N LYS A 67 20.88 6.68 17.10
CA LYS A 67 22.02 7.54 16.84
C LYS A 67 23.27 6.88 17.41
N LYS A 68 24.35 6.86 16.65
CA LYS A 68 25.65 6.45 17.14
C LYS A 68 26.39 7.71 17.59
N GLU A 69 26.52 7.86 18.89
CA GLU A 69 26.97 9.11 19.52
C GLU A 69 28.35 9.54 19.02
N ASP A 70 29.30 8.60 18.93
CA ASP A 70 30.67 8.84 18.50
C ASP A 70 30.79 9.33 17.04
N GLU A 71 29.78 9.08 16.20
CA GLU A 71 29.84 9.38 14.77
C GLU A 71 28.83 10.47 14.33
N ASP A 72 27.95 10.93 15.23
CA ASP A 72 26.81 11.81 14.93
C ASP A 72 25.94 11.33 13.75
N LYS A 73 25.81 10.00 13.61
CA LYS A 73 25.11 9.34 12.51
C LYS A 73 23.95 8.50 13.00
N TRP A 74 22.95 8.34 12.13
CA TRP A 74 21.81 7.48 12.39
C TRP A 74 21.96 6.13 11.70
N PHE A 75 21.56 5.09 12.41
CA PHE A 75 21.58 3.72 11.92
C PHE A 75 20.21 3.06 12.12
N ILE A 76 19.87 2.16 11.21
CA ILE A 76 18.74 1.22 11.37
C ILE A 76 19.31 -0.16 11.71
N TYR A 77 18.68 -0.82 12.66
CA TYR A 77 19.06 -2.12 13.19
C TYR A 77 17.86 -3.06 13.13
N ASN A 78 18.07 -4.35 12.93
CA ASN A 78 17.13 -5.35 13.37
C ASN A 78 17.47 -5.79 14.80
N SER A 79 16.49 -6.34 15.53
CA SER A 79 16.74 -6.91 16.86
C SER A 79 17.83 -7.99 16.79
N GLY A 80 18.87 -7.83 17.58
CA GLY A 80 20.03 -8.72 17.59
C GLY A 80 21.17 -8.36 16.63
N ASP A 81 21.03 -7.31 15.82
CA ASP A 81 22.12 -6.82 14.97
C ASP A 81 23.09 -5.94 15.80
N GLU A 82 24.39 -6.23 15.70
CA GLU A 82 25.43 -5.41 16.36
C GLU A 82 25.87 -4.22 15.50
N LYS A 83 25.81 -4.36 14.18
CA LYS A 83 26.43 -3.41 13.22
C LYS A 83 25.40 -2.58 12.50
N GLY A 84 24.26 -2.34 12.76
CA GLY A 84 23.30 -1.50 12.04
C GLY A 84 23.69 -1.05 10.61
N PHE A 85 22.76 -0.45 9.93
CA PHE A 85 22.99 0.11 8.60
C PHE A 85 22.81 1.63 8.67
N GLU A 86 23.86 2.38 8.29
CA GLU A 86 23.82 3.86 8.29
C GLU A 86 22.74 4.39 7.35
N ILE A 87 21.91 5.28 7.85
CA ILE A 87 20.85 5.96 7.11
C ILE A 87 21.04 7.48 7.17
N ASN A 88 20.84 8.16 6.03
CA ASN A 88 20.92 9.62 5.94
C ASN A 88 20.07 10.11 4.75
N LYS A 89 19.76 11.41 4.75
CA LYS A 89 18.92 12.05 3.72
C LYS A 89 19.59 12.17 2.35
N GLU A 90 20.92 12.15 2.31
CA GLU A 90 21.68 12.39 1.09
C GLU A 90 21.62 11.19 0.13
N ASN A 91 21.57 9.97 0.65
CA ASN A 91 21.69 8.79 -0.19
C ASN A 91 20.83 7.59 0.20
N THR A 92 20.02 7.67 1.26
CA THR A 92 19.19 6.55 1.70
C THR A 92 17.75 6.72 1.26
N VAL A 93 17.18 5.63 0.73
CA VAL A 93 15.74 5.48 0.48
C VAL A 93 15.20 4.32 1.29
N ILE A 94 14.07 4.52 1.93
CA ILE A 94 13.32 3.46 2.59
C ILE A 94 12.20 3.01 1.66
N LEU A 95 12.23 1.77 1.24
CA LEU A 95 11.14 1.15 0.50
C LEU A 95 10.28 0.35 1.46
N THR A 96 9.08 0.84 1.73
CA THR A 96 8.13 0.14 2.60
C THR A 96 7.42 -0.98 1.86
N ARG A 97 7.42 -2.16 2.46
CA ARG A 97 6.66 -3.32 1.97
C ARG A 97 5.65 -3.75 3.02
N LYS A 98 4.64 -4.48 2.57
CA LYS A 98 3.52 -4.88 3.42
C LYS A 98 4.01 -5.67 4.62
N SER A 99 3.81 -5.12 5.80
CA SER A 99 3.92 -5.81 7.07
C SER A 99 2.74 -5.38 7.93
N VAL A 100 1.83 -6.29 8.19
CA VAL A 100 0.59 -5.97 8.89
C VAL A 100 0.69 -6.29 10.38
N ALA A 101 1.67 -7.08 10.79
CA ALA A 101 1.67 -7.72 12.10
C ALA A 101 1.83 -6.73 13.27
N ASN A 102 2.63 -5.69 13.13
CA ASN A 102 2.86 -4.68 14.18
C ASN A 102 2.83 -3.28 13.57
N LEU A 103 1.72 -2.94 12.96
CA LEU A 103 1.59 -1.74 12.15
C LEU A 103 2.01 -0.47 12.90
N GLN A 104 1.56 -0.30 14.15
CA GLN A 104 1.87 0.90 14.94
C GLN A 104 3.37 1.08 15.17
N PHE A 105 4.07 0.03 15.59
CA PHE A 105 5.52 0.08 15.78
C PHE A 105 6.26 0.42 14.49
N SER A 106 5.86 -0.19 13.37
CA SER A 106 6.44 0.10 12.05
C SER A 106 6.18 1.54 11.62
N LEU A 107 4.97 2.05 11.84
CA LEU A 107 4.60 3.41 11.51
C LEU A 107 5.36 4.44 12.39
N ASP A 108 5.58 4.13 13.67
CA ASP A 108 6.35 5.01 14.56
C ASP A 108 7.82 5.04 14.16
N THR A 109 8.42 3.90 13.83
CA THR A 109 9.78 3.82 13.28
C THR A 109 9.87 4.62 11.99
N LEU A 110 8.91 4.48 11.08
CA LEU A 110 8.86 5.22 9.82
C LEU A 110 8.74 6.72 10.05
N SER A 111 7.88 7.15 10.98
CA SER A 111 7.74 8.55 11.37
C SER A 111 9.06 9.16 11.86
N GLN A 112 9.82 8.40 12.65
CA GLN A 112 11.15 8.86 13.11
C GLN A 112 12.17 8.95 11.96
N ILE A 113 12.07 8.10 10.95
CA ILE A 113 12.90 8.17 9.75
C ILE A 113 12.53 9.41 8.91
N GLU A 114 11.23 9.66 8.71
CA GLU A 114 10.73 10.82 7.94
C GLU A 114 11.12 12.17 8.59
N LYS A 115 11.12 12.26 9.93
CA LYS A 115 11.59 13.44 10.67
C LYS A 115 13.07 13.80 10.40
N ARG A 116 13.83 12.92 9.77
CA ARG A 116 15.22 13.12 9.37
C ARG A 116 15.38 13.39 7.90
N ASP A 117 14.29 13.77 7.23
CA ASP A 117 14.22 14.05 5.79
C ASP A 117 14.73 12.89 4.90
N ILE A 118 14.68 11.65 5.43
CA ILE A 118 15.06 10.48 4.65
C ILE A 118 13.89 10.11 3.73
N TYR A 119 14.19 9.93 2.46
CA TYR A 119 13.18 9.66 1.44
C TYR A 119 12.52 8.28 1.62
N VAL A 120 11.20 8.24 1.63
CA VAL A 120 10.43 7.02 1.90
C VAL A 120 9.43 6.75 0.78
N ILE A 121 9.31 5.49 0.36
CA ILE A 121 8.32 5.00 -0.62
C ILE A 121 7.60 3.78 -0.03
N ASN A 122 6.36 3.88 0.39
CA ASN A 122 5.53 5.07 0.58
C ASN A 122 5.63 5.56 2.01
N SER A 123 5.27 6.84 2.22
CA SER A 123 5.26 7.50 3.52
C SER A 123 4.29 6.85 4.52
N ARG A 124 4.50 7.14 5.81
CA ARG A 124 3.57 6.77 6.87
C ARG A 124 2.14 7.21 6.55
N ASP A 125 1.97 8.48 6.19
CA ASP A 125 0.67 9.07 5.88
C ASP A 125 -0.04 8.32 4.74
N CYS A 126 0.66 8.03 3.65
CA CYS A 126 0.12 7.22 2.56
C CYS A 126 -0.29 5.81 3.02
N ILE A 127 0.53 5.16 3.85
CA ILE A 127 0.23 3.82 4.37
C ILE A 127 -1.03 3.84 5.23
N GLU A 128 -1.15 4.79 6.14
CA GLU A 128 -2.32 4.96 7.01
C GLU A 128 -3.59 5.24 6.20
N LYS A 129 -3.53 6.14 5.21
CA LYS A 129 -4.64 6.43 4.30
C LYS A 129 -5.10 5.19 3.53
N CYS A 130 -4.16 4.43 2.97
CA CYS A 130 -4.48 3.21 2.22
C CYS A 130 -4.97 2.04 3.09
N ASN A 131 -4.60 1.99 4.36
CA ASN A 131 -5.05 0.93 5.28
C ASN A 131 -6.49 1.14 5.79
N ASP A 132 -6.94 2.37 5.84
CA ASP A 132 -8.29 2.75 6.20
C ASP A 132 -9.12 2.94 4.91
N LYS A 133 -9.98 1.97 4.63
CA LYS A 133 -10.79 1.98 3.41
C LYS A 133 -11.79 3.14 3.36
N TYR A 134 -12.32 3.56 4.52
CA TYR A 134 -13.25 4.68 4.56
C TYR A 134 -12.53 5.99 4.28
N ARG A 135 -11.42 6.24 4.94
CA ARG A 135 -10.55 7.40 4.67
C ARG A 135 -10.11 7.44 3.21
N THR A 136 -9.70 6.29 2.64
CA THR A 136 -9.34 6.20 1.22
C THR A 136 -10.48 6.70 0.33
N ILE A 137 -11.71 6.21 0.54
CA ILE A 137 -12.87 6.61 -0.28
C ILE A 137 -13.18 8.10 -0.15
N LEU A 138 -13.09 8.67 1.05
CA LEU A 138 -13.30 10.11 1.24
C LEU A 138 -12.28 10.93 0.44
N LEU A 139 -10.98 10.59 0.54
CA LEU A 139 -9.92 11.27 -0.20
C LEU A 139 -10.06 11.13 -1.72
N LEU A 140 -10.52 9.97 -2.19
CA LEU A 140 -10.79 9.76 -3.61
C LEU A 140 -11.96 10.62 -4.10
N ASN A 141 -13.04 10.71 -3.32
CA ASN A 141 -14.19 11.56 -3.63
C ASN A 141 -13.80 13.05 -3.66
N ASP A 142 -13.02 13.50 -2.67
CA ASP A 142 -12.51 14.89 -2.61
C ASP A 142 -11.63 15.22 -3.83
N ALA A 143 -10.89 14.22 -4.34
CA ALA A 143 -10.10 14.37 -5.55
C ALA A 143 -10.91 14.21 -6.86
N GLY A 144 -12.23 14.01 -6.80
CA GLY A 144 -13.09 13.81 -7.97
C GLY A 144 -12.94 12.44 -8.64
N VAL A 145 -12.38 11.44 -7.94
CA VAL A 145 -12.26 10.06 -8.44
C VAL A 145 -13.58 9.33 -8.21
N GLN A 146 -14.14 8.76 -9.26
CA GLN A 146 -15.40 8.00 -9.16
C GLN A 146 -15.18 6.72 -8.35
N CYS A 147 -15.96 6.59 -7.25
CA CYS A 147 -15.98 5.44 -6.35
C CYS A 147 -17.41 4.88 -6.25
N PRO A 148 -17.59 3.63 -5.83
CA PRO A 148 -18.90 3.12 -5.44
C PRO A 148 -19.49 3.97 -4.31
N LYS A 149 -20.82 4.18 -4.34
CA LYS A 149 -21.51 4.83 -3.22
C LYS A 149 -21.20 4.08 -1.93
N THR A 150 -20.80 4.81 -0.90
CA THR A 150 -20.23 4.24 0.31
C THR A 150 -20.81 4.90 1.55
N ALA A 151 -21.10 4.12 2.57
CA ALA A 151 -21.51 4.55 3.89
C ALA A 151 -20.74 3.80 4.98
N LEU A 152 -20.53 4.46 6.13
CA LEU A 152 -20.01 3.83 7.34
C LEU A 152 -21.19 3.34 8.17
N VAL A 153 -21.07 2.15 8.74
CA VAL A 153 -22.04 1.55 9.67
C VAL A 153 -21.29 1.13 10.93
N ALA A 154 -21.45 1.88 12.00
CA ALA A 154 -20.84 1.61 13.30
C ALA A 154 -21.79 0.85 14.25
N ASP A 155 -23.10 1.03 14.05
CA ASP A 155 -24.15 0.40 14.86
C ASP A 155 -25.42 0.11 14.03
N GLN A 156 -26.40 -0.50 14.70
CA GLN A 156 -27.65 -0.88 14.04
C GLN A 156 -28.55 0.31 13.70
N GLU A 157 -28.42 1.44 14.41
CA GLU A 157 -29.27 2.63 14.20
C GLU A 157 -28.90 3.34 12.90
N MET A 158 -27.63 3.23 12.49
CA MET A 158 -27.14 3.79 11.23
C MET A 158 -27.56 3.00 9.99
N LEU A 159 -28.10 1.79 10.14
CA LEU A 159 -28.26 0.84 9.05
C LEU A 159 -29.20 1.32 7.94
N ASP A 160 -30.36 1.84 8.29
CA ASP A 160 -31.36 2.28 7.31
C ASP A 160 -30.86 3.49 6.51
N ILE A 161 -30.19 4.43 7.19
CA ILE A 161 -29.54 5.58 6.54
C ILE A 161 -28.41 5.11 5.61
N ALA A 162 -27.59 4.16 6.05
CA ALA A 162 -26.51 3.63 5.25
C ALA A 162 -27.01 2.91 3.98
N ILE A 163 -28.09 2.14 4.08
CA ILE A 163 -28.75 1.49 2.94
C ILE A 163 -29.20 2.55 1.92
N ASP A 164 -29.87 3.60 2.37
CA ASP A 164 -30.29 4.71 1.49
C ASP A 164 -29.08 5.37 0.80
N LYS A 165 -28.02 5.67 1.55
CA LYS A 165 -26.79 6.31 1.03
C LYS A 165 -26.07 5.47 -0.03
N VAL A 166 -26.11 4.14 0.05
CA VAL A 166 -25.55 3.28 -0.99
C VAL A 166 -26.52 2.97 -2.14
N GLY A 167 -27.68 3.66 -2.18
CA GLY A 167 -28.64 3.64 -3.28
C GLY A 167 -29.88 2.78 -3.06
N GLY A 168 -30.13 2.29 -1.84
CA GLY A 168 -31.36 1.59 -1.44
C GLY A 168 -31.62 0.27 -2.14
N ARG A 169 -30.61 -0.33 -2.77
CA ARG A 169 -30.76 -1.55 -3.60
C ARG A 169 -29.81 -2.64 -3.16
N PHE A 170 -30.26 -3.88 -3.26
CA PHE A 170 -29.43 -5.06 -3.06
C PHE A 170 -29.00 -5.66 -4.41
N PRO A 171 -27.87 -6.39 -4.47
CA PRO A 171 -26.98 -6.66 -3.33
C PRO A 171 -26.12 -5.46 -2.92
N VAL A 172 -25.63 -5.48 -1.67
CA VAL A 172 -24.64 -4.55 -1.15
C VAL A 172 -23.36 -5.29 -0.75
N VAL A 173 -22.21 -4.59 -0.74
CA VAL A 173 -20.93 -5.12 -0.28
C VAL A 173 -20.59 -4.52 1.08
N MET A 174 -20.28 -5.38 2.04
CA MET A 174 -19.76 -4.99 3.35
C MET A 174 -18.28 -5.30 3.45
N LYS A 175 -17.51 -4.40 4.05
CA LYS A 175 -16.07 -4.59 4.27
C LYS A 175 -15.72 -4.12 5.68
N THR A 176 -14.86 -4.85 6.37
CA THR A 176 -14.20 -4.30 7.56
C THR A 176 -13.27 -3.16 7.13
N ILE A 177 -13.18 -2.09 7.92
CA ILE A 177 -12.36 -0.92 7.60
C ILE A 177 -10.91 -1.33 7.38
N SER A 178 -10.35 -2.11 8.31
CA SER A 178 -9.02 -2.70 8.20
C SER A 178 -9.12 -4.14 7.67
N GLY A 179 -8.16 -4.54 6.86
CA GLY A 179 -8.09 -5.90 6.32
C GLY A 179 -7.49 -5.91 4.92
N SER A 180 -7.10 -7.09 4.47
CA SER A 180 -6.48 -7.26 3.15
C SER A 180 -6.78 -8.64 2.56
N LYS A 181 -6.50 -8.81 1.27
CA LYS A 181 -6.67 -10.08 0.53
C LYS A 181 -8.11 -10.57 0.44
N GLY A 182 -9.11 -9.66 0.54
CA GLY A 182 -10.52 -10.03 0.50
C GLY A 182 -11.06 -10.68 1.77
N ILE A 183 -10.27 -10.75 2.86
CA ILE A 183 -10.75 -11.19 4.17
C ILE A 183 -11.58 -10.06 4.79
N GLY A 184 -12.76 -10.40 5.35
CA GLY A 184 -13.68 -9.40 5.90
C GLY A 184 -14.49 -8.65 4.82
N VAL A 185 -14.64 -9.23 3.61
CA VAL A 185 -15.50 -8.70 2.55
C VAL A 185 -16.68 -9.66 2.36
N PHE A 186 -17.89 -9.14 2.49
CA PHE A 186 -19.13 -9.87 2.43
C PHE A 186 -20.06 -9.24 1.41
N LYS A 187 -20.91 -10.05 0.76
CA LYS A 187 -21.99 -9.57 -0.10
C LYS A 187 -23.32 -9.97 0.53
N ALA A 188 -24.20 -9.00 0.75
CA ALA A 188 -25.58 -9.24 1.22
C ALA A 188 -26.56 -9.09 0.05
N GLU A 189 -27.37 -10.12 -0.18
CA GLU A 189 -28.35 -10.16 -1.26
C GLU A 189 -29.68 -9.55 -0.84
N SER A 190 -29.93 -9.43 0.46
CA SER A 190 -31.15 -8.88 1.05
C SER A 190 -30.87 -8.19 2.39
N ILE A 191 -31.86 -7.45 2.90
CA ILE A 191 -31.79 -6.80 4.21
C ILE A 191 -31.67 -7.84 5.35
N GLU A 192 -32.30 -8.99 5.22
CA GLU A 192 -32.24 -10.07 6.21
C GLU A 192 -30.82 -10.64 6.28
N SER A 193 -30.21 -10.94 5.13
CA SER A 193 -28.82 -11.43 5.08
C SER A 193 -27.83 -10.38 5.58
N LEU A 194 -28.07 -9.09 5.30
CA LEU A 194 -27.29 -7.98 5.82
C LEU A 194 -27.37 -7.92 7.35
N LYS A 195 -28.58 -7.86 7.93
CA LYS A 195 -28.79 -7.82 9.37
C LYS A 195 -28.19 -9.01 10.10
N SER A 196 -28.40 -10.23 9.58
CA SER A 196 -27.83 -11.44 10.18
C SER A 196 -26.30 -11.42 10.21
N THR A 197 -25.66 -10.97 9.11
CA THR A 197 -24.20 -10.86 9.03
C THR A 197 -23.66 -9.82 10.02
N LEU A 198 -24.28 -8.64 10.09
CA LEU A 198 -23.85 -7.58 11.02
C LEU A 198 -24.02 -8.00 12.47
N GLN A 199 -25.14 -8.66 12.81
CA GLN A 199 -25.36 -9.19 14.17
C GLN A 199 -24.28 -10.19 14.57
N ALA A 200 -23.88 -11.09 13.65
CA ALA A 200 -22.79 -12.03 13.92
C ALA A 200 -21.46 -11.32 14.14
N ILE A 201 -21.13 -10.33 13.33
CA ILE A 201 -19.89 -9.54 13.46
C ILE A 201 -19.87 -8.79 14.80
N TRP A 202 -20.93 -8.06 15.11
CA TRP A 202 -20.99 -7.26 16.33
C TRP A 202 -21.11 -8.10 17.61
N LYS A 203 -21.65 -9.32 17.53
CA LYS A 203 -21.59 -10.25 18.65
C LYS A 203 -20.16 -10.70 18.96
N MET A 204 -19.30 -10.80 17.95
CA MET A 204 -17.87 -11.14 18.12
C MET A 204 -17.07 -9.93 18.61
N ASN A 205 -17.31 -8.76 18.04
CA ASN A 205 -16.68 -7.50 18.43
C ASN A 205 -17.63 -6.33 18.19
N PRO A 206 -18.28 -5.81 19.22
CA PRO A 206 -19.25 -4.70 19.10
C PRO A 206 -18.68 -3.40 18.55
N ALA A 207 -17.36 -3.19 18.64
CA ALA A 207 -16.69 -1.99 18.13
C ALA A 207 -16.28 -2.11 16.65
N THR A 208 -16.71 -3.14 15.93
CA THR A 208 -16.35 -3.32 14.53
C THR A 208 -17.13 -2.37 13.64
N GLU A 209 -16.45 -1.43 13.03
CA GLU A 209 -17.00 -0.54 12.02
C GLU A 209 -17.00 -1.23 10.65
N ILE A 210 -18.10 -1.10 9.93
CA ILE A 210 -18.32 -1.72 8.62
C ILE A 210 -18.47 -0.64 7.55
N LEU A 211 -17.70 -0.77 6.50
CA LEU A 211 -17.91 -0.01 5.28
C LEU A 211 -18.95 -0.74 4.43
N MET A 212 -20.09 -0.10 4.17
CA MET A 212 -21.11 -0.57 3.24
C MET A 212 -20.94 0.13 1.90
N GLN A 213 -20.99 -0.61 0.81
CA GLN A 213 -20.89 -0.07 -0.54
C GLN A 213 -21.97 -0.64 -1.46
N GLU A 214 -22.39 0.16 -2.44
CA GLU A 214 -23.19 -0.38 -3.54
C GLU A 214 -22.39 -1.48 -4.26
N TYR A 215 -23.09 -2.49 -4.71
CA TYR A 215 -22.49 -3.57 -5.49
C TYR A 215 -22.36 -3.16 -6.96
N ILE A 216 -21.14 -3.12 -7.46
CA ILE A 216 -20.86 -2.89 -8.88
C ILE A 216 -20.67 -4.24 -9.57
N GLY A 217 -21.58 -4.60 -10.45
CA GLY A 217 -21.48 -5.82 -11.25
C GLY A 217 -20.36 -5.73 -12.27
N SER A 218 -19.45 -6.73 -12.25
CA SER A 218 -18.32 -6.82 -13.20
C SER A 218 -17.87 -8.27 -13.34
N ASP A 219 -17.08 -8.58 -14.34
CA ASP A 219 -16.41 -9.86 -14.54
C ASP A 219 -15.05 -9.96 -13.83
N GLY A 220 -14.66 -8.91 -13.13
CA GLY A 220 -13.40 -8.82 -12.40
C GLY A 220 -13.03 -7.39 -12.08
N ASP A 221 -11.76 -7.17 -11.80
CA ASP A 221 -11.19 -5.86 -11.59
C ASP A 221 -9.86 -5.66 -12.33
N ILE A 222 -9.44 -4.41 -12.45
CA ILE A 222 -8.23 -4.00 -13.10
C ILE A 222 -7.26 -3.50 -12.03
N ARG A 223 -6.13 -4.19 -11.83
CA ARG A 223 -5.02 -3.71 -11.01
C ARG A 223 -4.08 -2.87 -11.85
N VAL A 224 -3.95 -1.60 -11.48
CA VAL A 224 -3.05 -0.64 -12.14
C VAL A 224 -1.92 -0.27 -11.19
N HIS A 225 -0.66 -0.42 -11.63
CA HIS A 225 0.50 0.05 -10.88
C HIS A 225 0.86 1.46 -11.34
N VAL A 226 0.85 2.39 -10.40
CA VAL A 226 1.26 3.79 -10.59
C VAL A 226 2.59 4.01 -9.88
N LEU A 227 3.52 4.71 -10.54
CA LEU A 227 4.81 5.11 -10.00
C LEU A 227 5.06 6.59 -10.32
N GLY A 228 5.02 7.44 -9.30
CA GLY A 228 4.98 8.89 -9.48
C GLY A 228 3.72 9.30 -10.26
N ASP A 229 3.93 9.90 -11.39
CA ASP A 229 2.90 10.39 -12.32
C ASP A 229 2.61 9.45 -13.50
N LYS A 230 3.09 8.18 -13.45
CA LYS A 230 3.02 7.26 -14.58
C LYS A 230 2.46 5.89 -14.23
N VAL A 231 1.64 5.36 -15.12
CA VAL A 231 1.26 3.94 -15.07
C VAL A 231 2.41 3.09 -15.62
N ILE A 232 2.94 2.18 -14.79
CA ILE A 232 4.06 1.30 -15.15
C ILE A 232 3.61 -0.10 -15.58
N GLY A 233 2.38 -0.49 -15.24
CA GLY A 233 1.80 -1.76 -15.66
C GLY A 233 0.33 -1.87 -15.23
N ALA A 234 -0.39 -2.78 -15.89
CA ALA A 234 -1.78 -3.13 -15.51
C ALA A 234 -2.07 -4.59 -15.84
N MET A 235 -3.00 -5.19 -15.11
CA MET A 235 -3.56 -6.52 -15.37
C MET A 235 -5.04 -6.53 -15.01
N LYS A 236 -5.82 -7.33 -15.72
CA LYS A 236 -7.19 -7.67 -15.31
C LYS A 236 -7.14 -8.94 -14.47
N ARG A 237 -7.87 -8.96 -13.37
CA ARG A 237 -8.07 -10.13 -12.51
C ARG A 237 -9.49 -10.58 -12.69
N LEU A 238 -9.68 -11.80 -13.16
CA LEU A 238 -11.01 -12.36 -13.42
C LEU A 238 -11.65 -12.79 -12.11
N ARG A 239 -12.97 -12.71 -12.08
CA ARG A 239 -13.76 -13.23 -10.96
C ARG A 239 -13.66 -14.74 -10.91
N ILE A 240 -13.49 -15.29 -9.72
CA ILE A 240 -13.54 -16.75 -9.50
C ILE A 240 -14.99 -17.21 -9.62
N SER A 241 -15.24 -18.33 -10.32
CA SER A 241 -16.57 -18.91 -10.40
C SER A 241 -17.13 -19.19 -9.00
N GLY A 242 -18.33 -18.69 -8.72
CA GLY A 242 -18.97 -18.84 -7.40
C GLY A 242 -18.53 -17.83 -6.33
N ASP A 243 -17.55 -16.96 -6.63
CA ASP A 243 -17.12 -15.87 -5.74
C ASP A 243 -17.31 -14.51 -6.44
N PHE A 244 -17.73 -13.49 -5.71
CA PHE A 244 -17.83 -12.12 -6.24
C PHE A 244 -16.49 -11.37 -6.17
N ARG A 245 -15.47 -11.94 -5.53
CA ARG A 245 -14.11 -11.37 -5.40
C ARG A 245 -13.21 -11.82 -6.55
N SER A 246 -12.21 -11.01 -6.87
CA SER A 246 -11.24 -11.22 -7.96
C SER A 246 -9.77 -11.15 -7.50
N ASN A 247 -9.51 -11.44 -6.23
CA ASN A 247 -8.17 -11.30 -5.67
C ASN A 247 -7.22 -12.39 -6.20
N TYR A 248 -6.11 -12.00 -6.82
CA TYR A 248 -5.08 -12.92 -7.32
C TYR A 248 -4.55 -13.88 -6.24
N SER A 249 -4.45 -13.43 -4.98
CA SER A 249 -4.07 -14.28 -3.85
C SER A 249 -5.05 -15.40 -3.52
N LEU A 250 -6.27 -15.35 -4.04
CA LEU A 250 -7.31 -16.38 -3.92
C LEU A 250 -7.35 -17.30 -5.14
N GLY A 251 -6.42 -17.15 -6.11
CA GLY A 251 -6.33 -18.00 -7.29
C GLY A 251 -7.07 -17.46 -8.52
N SER A 252 -7.44 -16.18 -8.54
CA SER A 252 -8.04 -15.56 -9.73
C SER A 252 -7.13 -15.65 -10.93
N GLU A 253 -7.69 -15.95 -12.09
CA GLU A 253 -7.00 -15.85 -13.37
C GLU A 253 -6.69 -14.39 -13.69
N ILE A 254 -5.61 -14.18 -14.43
CA ILE A 254 -5.16 -12.85 -14.84
C ILE A 254 -5.03 -12.75 -16.35
N GLU A 255 -5.38 -11.58 -16.88
CA GLU A 255 -5.31 -11.28 -18.31
C GLU A 255 -4.56 -9.99 -18.59
N LYS A 256 -4.00 -9.91 -19.80
CA LYS A 256 -3.46 -8.64 -20.32
C LYS A 256 -4.60 -7.67 -20.57
N ILE A 257 -4.37 -6.41 -20.22
CA ILE A 257 -5.33 -5.35 -20.52
C ILE A 257 -4.60 -4.13 -21.12
N LYS A 258 -5.27 -3.48 -22.06
CA LYS A 258 -4.90 -2.15 -22.53
C LYS A 258 -5.82 -1.12 -21.88
N LEU A 259 -5.28 -0.30 -21.00
CA LEU A 259 -6.05 0.73 -20.31
C LEU A 259 -6.48 1.83 -21.29
N THR A 260 -7.68 2.36 -21.06
CA THR A 260 -8.10 3.64 -21.66
C THR A 260 -7.33 4.79 -21.02
N ASP A 261 -7.33 5.96 -21.65
CA ASP A 261 -6.65 7.14 -21.06
C ASP A 261 -7.39 7.59 -19.80
N GLU A 262 -8.72 7.53 -19.77
CA GLU A 262 -9.52 7.75 -18.57
C GLU A 262 -9.11 6.86 -17.39
N GLN A 263 -8.93 5.55 -17.61
CA GLN A 263 -8.49 4.61 -16.57
C GLN A 263 -7.06 4.92 -16.07
N LYS A 264 -6.16 5.36 -16.94
CA LYS A 264 -4.81 5.78 -16.54
C LYS A 264 -4.84 7.05 -15.69
N GLU A 265 -5.58 8.06 -16.13
CA GLU A 265 -5.74 9.33 -15.40
C GLU A 265 -6.39 9.11 -14.04
N MET A 266 -7.47 8.33 -14.00
CA MET A 266 -8.15 7.93 -12.77
C MET A 266 -7.21 7.23 -11.79
N ALA A 267 -6.38 6.29 -12.26
CA ALA A 267 -5.42 5.59 -11.41
C ALA A 267 -4.33 6.53 -10.87
N ILE A 268 -3.82 7.45 -11.70
CA ILE A 268 -2.81 8.44 -11.29
C ILE A 268 -3.41 9.40 -10.25
N LEU A 269 -4.62 9.88 -10.49
CA LEU A 269 -5.33 10.78 -9.57
C LEU A 269 -5.60 10.10 -8.23
N ALA A 270 -6.06 8.84 -8.25
CA ALA A 270 -6.27 8.04 -7.05
C ALA A 270 -4.98 7.81 -6.25
N SER A 271 -3.85 7.56 -6.91
CA SER A 271 -2.55 7.43 -6.26
C SER A 271 -2.13 8.75 -5.58
N LYS A 272 -2.33 9.89 -6.26
CA LYS A 272 -2.02 11.22 -5.72
C LYS A 272 -2.90 11.57 -4.52
N ALA A 273 -4.18 11.26 -4.56
CA ALA A 273 -5.14 11.54 -3.47
C ALA A 273 -4.71 10.95 -2.12
N VAL A 274 -4.04 9.80 -2.14
CA VAL A 274 -3.49 9.19 -0.92
C VAL A 274 -2.03 9.55 -0.64
N GLY A 275 -1.41 10.42 -1.46
CA GLY A 275 0.02 10.77 -1.35
C GLY A 275 0.95 9.62 -1.75
N GLY A 276 0.50 8.73 -2.63
CA GLY A 276 1.25 7.54 -3.03
C GLY A 276 2.30 7.82 -4.10
N ILE A 277 3.50 7.26 -3.93
CA ILE A 277 4.55 7.26 -4.96
C ILE A 277 4.47 5.99 -5.80
N TRP A 278 4.40 4.84 -5.15
CA TRP A 278 4.22 3.55 -5.80
C TRP A 278 3.02 2.84 -5.22
N THR A 279 1.94 2.81 -5.97
CA THR A 279 0.66 2.25 -5.54
C THR A 279 0.12 1.24 -6.53
N GLY A 280 -0.80 0.41 -6.03
CA GLY A 280 -1.66 -0.43 -6.83
C GLY A 280 -3.10 0.03 -6.70
N VAL A 281 -3.67 0.56 -7.76
CA VAL A 281 -5.06 1.04 -7.81
C VAL A 281 -5.94 -0.06 -8.39
N ASP A 282 -7.03 -0.38 -7.72
CA ASP A 282 -8.02 -1.35 -8.16
C ASP A 282 -9.25 -0.65 -8.74
N ILE A 283 -9.53 -0.92 -10.00
CA ILE A 283 -10.64 -0.33 -10.75
C ILE A 283 -11.62 -1.44 -11.15
N ILE A 284 -12.90 -1.25 -10.86
CA ILE A 284 -13.97 -2.05 -11.42
C ILE A 284 -14.55 -1.28 -12.62
N GLN A 285 -14.72 -1.98 -13.74
CA GLN A 285 -15.45 -1.49 -14.91
C GLN A 285 -16.82 -2.15 -14.99
N SER A 286 -17.87 -1.34 -15.10
CA SER A 286 -19.24 -1.79 -15.32
C SER A 286 -19.85 -1.01 -16.48
N GLY A 287 -20.04 -1.68 -17.60
CA GLY A 287 -20.40 -1.02 -18.85
C GLY A 287 -19.33 -0.03 -19.29
N LYS A 288 -19.70 1.26 -19.40
CA LYS A 288 -18.78 2.35 -19.74
C LYS A 288 -18.20 3.06 -18.52
N GLN A 289 -18.65 2.75 -17.32
CA GLN A 289 -18.24 3.44 -16.10
C GLN A 289 -17.09 2.71 -15.41
N ASN A 290 -16.16 3.47 -14.85
CA ASN A 290 -15.02 2.99 -14.07
C ASN A 290 -15.13 3.48 -12.63
N TYR A 291 -14.83 2.61 -11.66
CA TYR A 291 -14.90 2.91 -10.23
C TYR A 291 -13.63 2.46 -9.54
N VAL A 292 -12.95 3.35 -8.82
CA VAL A 292 -11.85 2.95 -7.95
C VAL A 292 -12.43 2.39 -6.65
N ILE A 293 -12.01 1.18 -6.30
CA ILE A 293 -12.51 0.47 -5.11
C ILE A 293 -11.48 0.35 -4.00
N GLU A 294 -10.19 0.50 -4.31
CA GLU A 294 -9.08 0.39 -3.36
C GLU A 294 -7.80 1.00 -3.94
N VAL A 295 -6.98 1.59 -3.06
CA VAL A 295 -5.60 1.97 -3.35
C VAL A 295 -4.67 1.26 -2.37
N ASN A 296 -3.67 0.55 -2.88
CA ASN A 296 -2.73 -0.23 -2.10
C ASN A 296 -1.36 0.45 -2.07
N SER A 297 -0.87 0.82 -0.89
CA SER A 297 0.45 1.44 -0.70
C SER A 297 1.63 0.50 -0.90
N SER A 298 1.40 -0.81 -1.03
CA SER A 298 2.46 -1.82 -1.19
C SER A 298 2.01 -2.93 -2.12
N PRO A 299 1.86 -2.66 -3.43
CA PRO A 299 1.37 -3.64 -4.38
C PRO A 299 2.36 -4.78 -4.62
N GLY A 300 1.85 -6.01 -4.81
CA GLY A 300 2.62 -7.16 -5.27
C GLY A 300 2.87 -7.10 -6.77
N THR A 301 4.03 -7.53 -7.23
CA THR A 301 4.42 -7.44 -8.65
C THR A 301 4.25 -8.74 -9.43
N GLU A 302 4.05 -9.86 -8.76
CA GLU A 302 4.13 -11.20 -9.34
C GLU A 302 3.16 -11.39 -10.51
N GLY A 303 1.88 -11.08 -10.29
CA GLY A 303 0.85 -11.24 -11.32
C GLY A 303 1.07 -10.34 -12.53
N ILE A 304 1.39 -9.07 -12.28
CA ILE A 304 1.56 -8.08 -13.34
C ILE A 304 2.82 -8.32 -14.17
N GLU A 305 3.92 -8.73 -13.54
CA GLU A 305 5.15 -9.12 -14.23
C GLU A 305 4.94 -10.38 -15.08
N LYS A 306 4.26 -11.39 -14.50
CA LYS A 306 3.93 -12.64 -15.19
C LYS A 306 3.14 -12.39 -16.48
N ILE A 307 2.08 -11.58 -16.41
CA ILE A 307 1.18 -11.39 -17.55
C ILE A 307 1.70 -10.38 -18.57
N THR A 308 2.48 -9.38 -18.14
CA THR A 308 2.95 -8.31 -19.02
C THR A 308 4.36 -8.54 -19.55
N GLY A 309 5.17 -9.37 -18.88
CA GLY A 309 6.61 -9.51 -19.17
C GLY A 309 7.44 -8.29 -18.78
N LYS A 310 6.84 -7.29 -18.09
CA LYS A 310 7.53 -6.06 -17.70
C LYS A 310 8.26 -6.23 -16.37
N ASP A 311 9.48 -5.73 -16.31
CA ASP A 311 10.26 -5.63 -15.07
C ASP A 311 9.75 -4.47 -14.21
N ILE A 312 8.75 -4.72 -13.37
CA ILE A 312 8.16 -3.69 -12.49
C ILE A 312 9.13 -3.32 -11.38
N VAL A 313 9.80 -4.30 -10.78
CA VAL A 313 10.79 -4.07 -9.71
C VAL A 313 11.96 -3.23 -10.24
N GLY A 314 12.46 -3.52 -11.45
CA GLY A 314 13.49 -2.73 -12.09
C GLY A 314 13.09 -1.27 -12.31
N LYS A 315 11.85 -1.01 -12.77
CA LYS A 315 11.34 0.35 -12.93
C LYS A 315 11.25 1.13 -11.62
N VAL A 316 10.87 0.45 -10.53
CA VAL A 316 10.84 1.07 -9.20
C VAL A 316 12.27 1.37 -8.72
N LEU A 317 13.23 0.49 -8.96
CA LEU A 317 14.64 0.75 -8.66
C LEU A 317 15.21 1.90 -9.50
N ASP A 318 14.86 2.01 -10.78
CA ASP A 318 15.26 3.14 -11.64
C ASP A 318 14.71 4.47 -11.08
N TYR A 319 13.47 4.44 -10.56
CA TYR A 319 12.88 5.60 -9.89
C TYR A 319 13.62 5.95 -8.58
N ILE A 320 13.92 4.95 -7.76
CA ILE A 320 14.63 5.09 -6.47
C ILE A 320 16.05 5.66 -6.69
N THR A 321 16.74 5.22 -7.73
CA THR A 321 18.13 5.66 -8.00
C THR A 321 18.24 7.02 -8.68
N ASP A 322 17.12 7.59 -9.14
CA ASP A 322 17.05 8.93 -9.70
C ASP A 322 16.77 9.98 -8.61
N ARG A 323 17.83 10.56 -8.04
CA ARG A 323 17.72 11.56 -6.94
C ARG A 323 16.90 12.81 -7.31
N ASN A 324 16.78 13.15 -8.59
CA ASN A 324 15.95 14.28 -9.01
C ASN A 324 14.47 14.10 -8.66
N LYS A 325 14.05 12.85 -8.43
CA LYS A 325 12.68 12.51 -8.04
C LYS A 325 12.41 12.63 -6.54
N TRP A 326 13.45 12.72 -5.71
CA TRP A 326 13.29 12.80 -4.26
C TRP A 326 12.90 14.20 -3.77
N VAL A 327 13.28 15.24 -4.49
CA VAL A 327 13.18 16.65 -4.06
C VAL A 327 11.72 17.18 -4.03
N LYS A 328 10.79 16.54 -4.71
CA LYS A 328 9.42 17.05 -4.86
C LYS A 328 8.48 16.77 -3.67
N GLN A 329 8.82 15.88 -2.77
CA GLN A 329 7.90 15.45 -1.69
C GLN A 329 8.01 16.24 -0.39
N THR A 330 9.16 16.77 -0.06
CA THR A 330 9.39 17.51 1.20
C THR A 330 8.73 18.89 1.23
N ARG A 331 8.14 19.36 0.13
CA ARG A 331 7.52 20.69 0.04
C ARG A 331 6.01 20.75 0.17
N GLU A 332 5.32 19.62 0.22
CA GLU A 332 3.85 19.58 0.34
C GLU A 332 3.33 19.17 1.72
N ILE A 333 4.20 18.93 2.70
CA ILE A 333 3.78 18.90 4.11
C ILE A 333 3.62 20.37 4.51
N GLY A 334 2.39 20.90 4.32
CA GLY A 334 2.03 22.25 4.71
C GLY A 334 2.40 22.47 6.17
N TYR A 335 3.34 23.34 6.43
CA TYR A 335 3.49 23.99 7.72
C TYR A 335 2.17 24.66 7.99
N ILE A 336 1.43 24.19 8.99
CA ILE A 336 0.42 25.01 9.66
C ILE A 336 1.25 26.13 10.29
N GLU A 337 1.20 27.32 9.68
CA GLU A 337 1.71 28.53 10.29
C GLU A 337 1.13 28.62 11.69
N THR A 338 2.00 28.69 12.67
CA THR A 338 1.62 28.91 14.07
C THR A 338 0.87 30.24 14.10
N ILE A 339 -0.44 30.19 14.24
CA ILE A 339 -1.24 31.38 14.52
C ILE A 339 -0.82 31.85 15.92
N THR A 340 0.01 32.87 15.96
CA THR A 340 0.31 33.58 17.21
C THR A 340 -0.96 34.33 17.58
N ILE A 341 -1.70 33.82 18.57
CA ILE A 341 -2.80 34.59 19.18
C ILE A 341 -2.13 35.66 20.05
N GLU A 342 -1.96 36.85 19.48
CA GLU A 342 -1.69 38.03 20.27
C GLU A 342 -3.02 38.52 20.86
N GLY A 343 -3.04 38.65 22.18
CA GLY A 343 -3.96 39.56 22.89
C GLY A 343 -5.15 38.92 23.56
N PHE A 344 -5.01 38.54 24.80
CA PHE A 344 -5.97 38.88 25.86
C PHE A 344 -5.17 39.50 27.01
N GLY A 345 -5.23 40.87 27.04
CA GLY A 345 -4.94 41.68 28.22
C GLY A 345 -6.20 41.74 29.11
#